data_c95ef5a9e1c9b32d670d34ccad6b000e
#
_entry.id   c95ef5a9e1c9b32d670d34ccad6b000e
#
_cell.length_a   1.000
_cell.length_b   1.000
_cell.length_c   1.000
_cell.angle_alpha   90.00
_cell.angle_beta   90.00
_cell.angle_gamma   90.00
#
_symmetry.space_group_name_H-M   'P 1'
#
loop_
_entity.id
_entity.type
_entity.pdbx_description
1 polymer ?
#
loop_
_entity_poly.entity_id
_entity_poly.type
_entity_poly.pdbx_seq_one_letter_code
_entity_poly.pdbx_strand_id
1 'polypeptide(L)'
;MSINSFDNYYMSWKPQLNRTNQPLYISLARQLENDIATGVLLPGTKLPPQRELADFLDINVSTVVRAFKLCSNKGLLTSTVGSGTYVAYDVVTNIFDTPAKKKPYLIDMGSLTPETIPQDEVVTLLEKMIQEDDFGRLLQYNHSAMLFHKEAAVKLLDRAGCHTDADHVLFASGGQNATYAVLAGLFRPGDRIGTAPTVYPGLKSAAKLIGIHLVPIRQENNEFTAEAIQYAYHNEGITGLYVMPDYQNPTTHSMPLSCRKMIARLARDLDLLVIEDGINCLLSPHIHQSIANMAPEQTIFLASLSKTLIPALRLAYIKAPKKYFKNLRNALYAIQLSPSALLMELASRMIVSEKFEGLLERRRQGLKIRNGIVDEILKGYD
;
A
#
# COMPACT_ATOMS: atom_id res chain seq x y z
N MET A 1 28.72 -43.20 -4.71
CA MET A 1 29.34 -42.25 -5.66
C MET A 1 28.25 -41.73 -6.56
N SER A 2 28.00 -40.43 -6.53
CA SER A 2 27.06 -39.77 -7.45
C SER A 2 27.61 -39.96 -8.88
N ILE A 3 26.81 -40.55 -9.76
CA ILE A 3 27.22 -40.86 -11.16
C ILE A 3 27.08 -39.64 -12.07
N ASN A 4 26.47 -38.58 -11.59
CA ASN A 4 26.26 -37.34 -12.34
C ASN A 4 27.04 -36.18 -11.72
N SER A 5 28.04 -35.68 -12.47
CA SER A 5 28.64 -34.38 -12.16
C SER A 5 27.64 -33.26 -12.45
N PHE A 6 27.29 -32.46 -11.44
CA PHE A 6 26.42 -31.30 -11.60
C PHE A 6 27.18 -30.02 -12.03
N ASP A 7 28.47 -30.12 -12.36
CA ASP A 7 29.33 -28.99 -12.69
C ASP A 7 28.82 -28.19 -13.88
N ASN A 8 28.23 -28.89 -14.88
CA ASN A 8 27.65 -28.28 -16.08
C ASN A 8 26.10 -28.28 -16.08
N TYR A 9 25.46 -28.71 -15.00
CA TYR A 9 24.00 -28.78 -14.93
C TYR A 9 23.41 -27.46 -14.52
N TYR A 10 22.47 -26.94 -15.32
CA TYR A 10 21.78 -25.67 -14.99
C TYR A 10 20.79 -25.90 -13.85
N MET A 11 21.10 -25.36 -12.69
CA MET A 11 20.18 -25.28 -11.56
C MET A 11 19.94 -23.81 -11.20
N SER A 12 18.70 -23.44 -11.01
CA SER A 12 18.31 -22.08 -10.64
C SER A 12 18.78 -21.68 -9.22
N TRP A 13 19.15 -22.68 -8.39
CA TRP A 13 19.65 -22.46 -7.04
C TRP A 13 20.58 -23.61 -6.62
N LYS A 14 21.81 -23.25 -6.24
CA LYS A 14 22.86 -24.19 -5.79
C LYS A 14 23.31 -23.77 -4.38
N PRO A 15 22.58 -24.16 -3.31
CA PRO A 15 22.94 -23.77 -1.94
C PRO A 15 24.19 -24.49 -1.44
N GLN A 16 24.94 -23.84 -0.58
CA GLN A 16 26.05 -24.44 0.16
C GLN A 16 25.60 -24.80 1.57
N LEU A 17 25.45 -26.09 1.88
CA LEU A 17 25.03 -26.52 3.20
C LEU A 17 26.17 -26.49 4.20
N ASN A 18 26.07 -25.63 5.20
CA ASN A 18 26.91 -25.70 6.40
C ASN A 18 26.42 -26.86 7.30
N ARG A 19 27.20 -27.92 7.41
CA ARG A 19 26.92 -29.06 8.31
C ARG A 19 27.27 -28.66 9.75
N THR A 20 26.38 -27.94 10.37
CA THR A 20 26.46 -27.56 11.80
C THR A 20 25.75 -28.61 12.67
N ASN A 21 25.83 -28.48 14.01
CA ASN A 21 25.15 -29.36 14.99
C ASN A 21 23.59 -29.30 14.92
N GLN A 22 23.01 -28.73 13.87
CA GLN A 22 21.56 -28.64 13.66
C GLN A 22 21.08 -29.64 12.58
N PRO A 23 19.82 -30.07 12.65
CA PRO A 23 19.23 -30.90 11.61
C PRO A 23 19.37 -30.26 10.23
N LEU A 24 19.80 -31.03 9.21
CA LEU A 24 20.09 -30.53 7.86
C LEU A 24 18.90 -29.80 7.20
N TYR A 25 17.66 -30.21 7.47
CA TYR A 25 16.48 -29.51 6.93
C TYR A 25 16.32 -28.08 7.48
N ILE A 26 16.77 -27.82 8.73
CA ILE A 26 16.76 -26.49 9.32
C ILE A 26 17.87 -25.65 8.68
N SER A 27 19.06 -26.21 8.47
CA SER A 27 20.17 -25.53 7.80
C SER A 27 19.78 -25.14 6.37
N LEU A 28 19.16 -26.05 5.62
CA LEU A 28 18.69 -25.78 4.26
C LEU A 28 17.59 -24.71 4.22
N ALA A 29 16.63 -24.78 5.15
CA ALA A 29 15.57 -23.76 5.23
C ALA A 29 16.13 -22.37 5.56
N ARG A 30 17.09 -22.28 6.49
CA ARG A 30 17.76 -21.02 6.82
C ARG A 30 18.59 -20.46 5.66
N GLN A 31 19.28 -21.35 4.91
CA GLN A 31 19.99 -20.94 3.70
C GLN A 31 19.03 -20.36 2.67
N LEU A 32 17.90 -21.04 2.43
CA LEU A 32 16.86 -20.54 1.52
C LEU A 32 16.30 -19.18 1.96
N GLU A 33 15.97 -19.03 3.24
CA GLU A 33 15.52 -17.77 3.82
C GLU A 33 16.56 -16.65 3.64
N ASN A 34 17.83 -16.97 3.90
CA ASN A 34 18.91 -16.00 3.73
C ASN A 34 19.09 -15.60 2.27
N ASP A 35 19.05 -16.55 1.34
CA ASP A 35 19.26 -16.29 -0.08
C ASP A 35 18.10 -15.47 -0.68
N ILE A 36 16.87 -15.70 -0.21
CA ILE A 36 15.71 -14.84 -0.51
C ILE A 36 15.93 -13.44 0.08
N ALA A 37 16.28 -13.37 1.37
CA ALA A 37 16.46 -12.11 2.07
C ALA A 37 17.63 -11.27 1.55
N THR A 38 18.65 -11.91 0.95
CA THR A 38 19.82 -11.23 0.35
C THR A 38 19.63 -10.92 -1.13
N GLY A 39 18.51 -11.36 -1.75
CA GLY A 39 18.26 -11.14 -3.17
C GLY A 39 19.01 -12.10 -4.11
N VAL A 40 19.67 -13.12 -3.59
CA VAL A 40 20.25 -14.22 -4.39
C VAL A 40 19.14 -14.99 -5.10
N LEU A 41 18.00 -15.17 -4.41
CA LEU A 41 16.77 -15.71 -4.95
C LEU A 41 15.70 -14.62 -5.03
N LEU A 42 15.35 -14.22 -6.23
CA LEU A 42 14.32 -13.21 -6.47
C LEU A 42 12.91 -13.80 -6.36
N PRO A 43 11.90 -13.00 -5.98
CA PRO A 43 10.50 -13.40 -6.07
C PRO A 43 10.15 -13.93 -7.46
N GLY A 44 9.38 -15.03 -7.51
CA GLY A 44 9.04 -15.71 -8.75
C GLY A 44 10.12 -16.66 -9.30
N THR A 45 11.30 -16.74 -8.69
CA THR A 45 12.32 -17.71 -9.10
C THR A 45 11.81 -19.13 -8.90
N LYS A 46 11.86 -19.95 -9.95
CA LYS A 46 11.54 -21.37 -9.88
C LYS A 46 12.68 -22.11 -9.20
N LEU A 47 12.38 -22.83 -8.11
CA LEU A 47 13.36 -23.64 -7.41
C LEU A 47 13.58 -24.98 -8.14
N PRO A 48 14.78 -25.59 -7.97
CA PRO A 48 15.04 -26.94 -8.50
C PRO A 48 14.02 -27.93 -7.97
N PRO A 49 13.69 -28.98 -8.76
CA PRO A 49 12.91 -30.10 -8.27
C PRO A 49 13.53 -30.71 -7.02
N GLN A 50 12.70 -31.06 -6.02
CA GLN A 50 13.18 -31.49 -4.70
C GLN A 50 14.10 -32.72 -4.79
N ARG A 51 13.87 -33.60 -5.75
CA ARG A 51 14.73 -34.79 -5.98
C ARG A 51 16.12 -34.40 -6.53
N GLU A 52 16.15 -33.52 -7.52
CA GLU A 52 17.39 -33.02 -8.10
C GLU A 52 18.23 -32.23 -7.07
N LEU A 53 17.56 -31.41 -6.24
CA LEU A 53 18.23 -30.68 -5.17
C LEU A 53 18.79 -31.63 -4.09
N ALA A 54 18.07 -32.70 -3.77
CA ALA A 54 18.53 -33.71 -2.84
C ALA A 54 19.77 -34.45 -3.35
N ASP A 55 19.77 -34.84 -4.63
CA ASP A 55 20.89 -35.48 -5.30
C ASP A 55 22.11 -34.55 -5.39
N PHE A 56 21.90 -33.29 -5.73
CA PHE A 56 22.95 -32.26 -5.73
C PHE A 56 23.64 -32.06 -4.37
N LEU A 57 22.84 -32.07 -3.29
CA LEU A 57 23.33 -31.85 -1.93
C LEU A 57 23.83 -33.13 -1.22
N ASP A 58 23.69 -34.29 -1.87
CA ASP A 58 23.94 -35.61 -1.28
C ASP A 58 23.22 -35.80 0.06
N ILE A 59 21.91 -35.55 0.06
CA ILE A 59 21.02 -35.69 1.22
C ILE A 59 19.72 -36.40 0.86
N ASN A 60 18.99 -36.88 1.88
CA ASN A 60 17.71 -37.53 1.63
C ASN A 60 16.65 -36.54 1.13
N VAL A 61 15.86 -36.96 0.14
CA VAL A 61 14.74 -36.17 -0.42
C VAL A 61 13.79 -35.67 0.69
N SER A 62 13.53 -36.50 1.71
CA SER A 62 12.68 -36.11 2.85
C SER A 62 13.22 -34.88 3.62
N THR A 63 14.53 -34.66 3.63
CA THR A 63 15.18 -33.49 4.22
C THR A 63 14.83 -32.23 3.43
N VAL A 64 14.90 -32.28 2.09
CA VAL A 64 14.52 -31.17 1.20
C VAL A 64 13.03 -30.89 1.31
N VAL A 65 12.18 -31.92 1.32
CA VAL A 65 10.72 -31.78 1.50
C VAL A 65 10.39 -31.05 2.81
N ARG A 66 11.04 -31.43 3.93
CA ARG A 66 10.84 -30.77 5.23
C ARG A 66 11.30 -29.31 5.20
N ALA A 67 12.43 -29.02 4.60
CA ALA A 67 12.93 -27.66 4.46
C ALA A 67 11.97 -26.77 3.65
N PHE A 68 11.52 -27.29 2.48
CA PHE A 68 10.57 -26.56 1.63
C PHE A 68 9.22 -26.36 2.30
N LYS A 69 8.73 -27.38 3.03
CA LYS A 69 7.49 -27.27 3.80
C LYS A 69 7.61 -26.19 4.91
N LEU A 70 8.76 -26.12 5.59
CA LEU A 70 9.03 -25.10 6.59
C LEU A 70 9.00 -23.69 5.98
N CYS A 71 9.64 -23.50 4.81
CA CYS A 71 9.64 -22.23 4.11
C CYS A 71 8.26 -21.89 3.52
N SER A 72 7.50 -22.88 3.03
CA SER A 72 6.12 -22.66 2.57
C SER A 72 5.19 -22.25 3.71
N ASN A 73 5.33 -22.85 4.91
CA ASN A 73 4.57 -22.45 6.08
C ASN A 73 4.88 -21.02 6.54
N LYS A 74 6.07 -20.52 6.23
CA LYS A 74 6.48 -19.12 6.45
C LYS A 74 6.07 -18.18 5.31
N GLY A 75 5.35 -18.69 4.30
CA GLY A 75 4.94 -17.92 3.13
C GLY A 75 6.09 -17.51 2.19
N LEU A 76 7.26 -18.13 2.32
CA LEU A 76 8.42 -17.84 1.48
C LEU A 76 8.37 -18.54 0.13
N LEU A 77 7.63 -19.64 0.06
CA LEU A 77 7.48 -20.46 -1.15
C LEU A 77 6.00 -20.64 -1.50
N THR A 78 5.74 -20.71 -2.79
CA THR A 78 4.45 -21.10 -3.38
C THR A 78 4.65 -22.29 -4.31
N SER A 79 3.70 -23.23 -4.31
CA SER A 79 3.76 -24.41 -5.17
C SER A 79 2.51 -24.48 -6.04
N THR A 80 2.72 -24.69 -7.34
CA THR A 80 1.65 -24.91 -8.31
C THR A 80 1.73 -26.36 -8.80
N VAL A 81 0.65 -27.11 -8.66
CA VAL A 81 0.58 -28.52 -9.09
C VAL A 81 0.93 -28.61 -10.57
N GLY A 82 1.89 -29.48 -10.91
CA GLY A 82 2.38 -29.66 -12.29
C GLY A 82 3.37 -28.61 -12.78
N SER A 83 3.56 -27.48 -12.08
CA SER A 83 4.46 -26.39 -12.51
C SER A 83 5.76 -26.31 -11.70
N GLY A 84 5.72 -26.65 -10.40
CA GLY A 84 6.88 -26.65 -9.51
C GLY A 84 6.72 -25.76 -8.28
N THR A 85 7.84 -25.56 -7.58
CA THR A 85 7.93 -24.68 -6.41
C THR A 85 8.66 -23.40 -6.79
N TYR A 86 8.11 -22.26 -6.37
CA TYR A 86 8.62 -20.92 -6.68
C TYR A 86 8.83 -20.12 -5.40
N VAL A 87 9.78 -19.19 -5.42
CA VAL A 87 9.86 -18.15 -4.41
C VAL A 87 8.59 -17.31 -4.52
N ALA A 88 7.87 -17.13 -3.41
CA ALA A 88 6.60 -16.40 -3.41
C ALA A 88 6.81 -14.94 -3.82
N TYR A 89 5.91 -14.38 -4.63
CA TYR A 89 5.98 -12.97 -5.02
C TYR A 89 5.77 -12.03 -3.81
N ASP A 90 5.09 -12.52 -2.77
CA ASP A 90 4.75 -11.75 -1.56
C ASP A 90 5.80 -11.89 -0.44
N VAL A 91 6.95 -12.49 -0.70
CA VAL A 91 8.00 -12.74 0.31
C VAL A 91 8.44 -11.44 1.00
N VAL A 92 8.45 -10.32 0.28
CA VAL A 92 8.86 -9.02 0.83
C VAL A 92 7.90 -8.55 1.94
N THR A 93 6.60 -8.88 1.88
CA THR A 93 5.63 -8.53 2.91
C THR A 93 5.77 -9.37 4.18
N ASN A 94 6.26 -10.61 4.07
CA ASN A 94 6.44 -11.50 5.22
C ASN A 94 7.78 -11.29 5.94
N ILE A 95 8.73 -10.55 5.33
CA ILE A 95 10.03 -10.20 5.92
C ILE A 95 9.90 -9.05 6.94
N PHE A 96 8.81 -8.28 6.91
CA PHE A 96 8.60 -7.17 7.86
C PHE A 96 8.35 -7.62 9.32
N ASP A 97 8.07 -8.91 9.58
CA ASP A 97 7.90 -9.45 10.93
C ASP A 97 9.21 -9.90 11.59
N THR A 98 10.33 -9.87 10.89
CA THR A 98 11.64 -10.12 11.50
C THR A 98 12.28 -8.76 11.79
N PRO A 99 12.72 -8.48 13.04
CA PRO A 99 13.49 -7.26 13.30
C PRO A 99 14.69 -7.27 12.37
N ALA A 100 14.63 -6.49 11.32
CA ALA A 100 15.66 -6.40 10.31
C ALA A 100 16.94 -5.96 11.02
N LYS A 101 17.91 -6.86 11.13
CA LYS A 101 19.30 -6.43 11.29
C LYS A 101 19.51 -5.45 10.15
N LYS A 102 19.64 -4.15 10.47
CA LYS A 102 19.89 -3.09 9.48
C LYS A 102 21.02 -3.56 8.59
N LYS A 103 20.70 -3.99 7.38
CA LYS A 103 21.73 -4.33 6.40
C LYS A 103 22.30 -3.00 5.94
N PRO A 104 23.59 -2.74 6.12
CA PRO A 104 24.18 -1.41 5.83
C PRO A 104 24.12 -1.01 4.35
N TYR A 105 23.68 -1.92 3.48
CA TYR A 105 23.65 -1.74 2.02
C TYR A 105 22.22 -1.74 1.43
N LEU A 106 21.17 -1.84 2.24
CA LEU A 106 19.81 -1.84 1.75
C LEU A 106 19.13 -0.55 2.18
N ILE A 107 18.76 0.27 1.20
CA ILE A 107 17.93 1.46 1.40
C ILE A 107 16.48 1.03 1.21
N ASP A 108 15.70 1.08 2.29
CA ASP A 108 14.25 0.87 2.20
C ASP A 108 13.59 2.13 1.63
N MET A 109 13.20 2.07 0.37
CA MET A 109 12.45 3.14 -0.32
C MET A 109 10.93 2.93 -0.24
N GLY A 110 10.48 1.88 0.46
CA GLY A 110 9.05 1.52 0.53
C GLY A 110 8.21 2.42 1.42
N SER A 111 8.82 3.20 2.33
CA SER A 111 8.08 4.06 3.24
C SER A 111 8.51 5.52 3.18
N LEU A 112 7.57 6.39 2.82
CA LEU A 112 7.74 7.83 2.94
C LEU A 112 7.29 8.29 4.32
N THR A 113 8.22 8.84 5.11
CA THR A 113 7.93 9.49 6.39
C THR A 113 8.31 10.96 6.35
N PRO A 114 7.56 11.85 7.01
CA PRO A 114 7.98 13.24 7.19
C PRO A 114 9.34 13.33 7.88
N GLU A 115 10.20 14.23 7.41
CA GLU A 115 11.53 14.49 8.01
C GLU A 115 11.41 15.11 9.39
N THR A 116 10.51 16.08 9.48
CA THR A 116 10.25 16.84 10.70
C THR A 116 8.79 16.66 11.07
N ILE A 117 8.58 16.30 12.32
CA ILE A 117 7.26 16.29 12.94
C ILE A 117 7.04 17.68 13.53
N PRO A 118 5.86 18.32 13.36
CA PRO A 118 5.55 19.62 13.93
C PRO A 118 5.27 19.49 15.45
N GLN A 119 6.31 19.15 16.21
CA GLN A 119 6.18 18.80 17.63
C GLN A 119 5.65 19.96 18.45
N ASP A 120 6.14 21.17 18.24
CA ASP A 120 5.73 22.35 19.03
C ASP A 120 4.27 22.69 18.79
N GLU A 121 3.80 22.58 17.54
CA GLU A 121 2.38 22.79 17.21
C GLU A 121 1.50 21.72 17.85
N VAL A 122 1.94 20.47 17.86
CA VAL A 122 1.23 19.36 18.50
C VAL A 122 1.13 19.56 20.00
N VAL A 123 2.26 19.89 20.67
CA VAL A 123 2.31 20.13 22.11
C VAL A 123 1.37 21.28 22.48
N THR A 124 1.46 22.41 21.77
CA THR A 124 0.60 23.58 22.01
C THR A 124 -0.90 23.25 21.90
N LEU A 125 -1.27 22.44 20.91
CA LEU A 125 -2.67 22.05 20.72
C LEU A 125 -3.13 21.07 21.81
N LEU A 126 -2.28 20.10 22.18
CA LEU A 126 -2.60 19.15 23.25
C LEU A 126 -2.74 19.84 24.62
N GLU A 127 -1.86 20.77 24.94
CA GLU A 127 -1.94 21.55 26.17
C GLU A 127 -3.27 22.31 26.26
N LYS A 128 -3.70 22.97 25.17
CA LYS A 128 -5.00 23.64 25.11
C LYS A 128 -6.14 22.64 25.30
N MET A 129 -6.10 21.51 24.60
CA MET A 129 -7.16 20.49 24.66
C MET A 129 -7.33 19.91 26.06
N ILE A 130 -6.22 19.65 26.78
CA ILE A 130 -6.23 19.07 28.13
C ILE A 130 -6.87 20.04 29.17
N GLN A 131 -6.75 21.35 28.92
CA GLN A 131 -7.30 22.38 29.82
C GLN A 131 -8.78 22.68 29.55
N GLU A 132 -9.38 22.12 28.51
CA GLU A 132 -10.80 22.31 28.20
C GLU A 132 -11.68 21.47 29.13
N ASP A 133 -12.76 22.04 29.65
CA ASP A 133 -13.67 21.40 30.62
C ASP A 133 -14.28 20.11 30.09
N ASP A 134 -14.45 19.99 28.78
CA ASP A 134 -15.04 18.85 28.11
C ASP A 134 -14.01 17.84 27.53
N PHE A 135 -12.71 17.98 27.88
CA PHE A 135 -11.65 17.07 27.42
C PHE A 135 -11.97 15.59 27.64
N GLY A 136 -12.65 15.29 28.76
CA GLY A 136 -13.05 13.91 29.09
C GLY A 136 -13.90 13.22 28.03
N ARG A 137 -14.65 13.96 27.20
CA ARG A 137 -15.42 13.39 26.08
C ARG A 137 -14.52 12.74 25.02
N LEU A 138 -13.30 13.24 24.83
CA LEU A 138 -12.33 12.72 23.85
C LEU A 138 -11.70 11.40 24.29
N LEU A 139 -11.85 11.02 25.56
CA LEU A 139 -11.36 9.76 26.14
C LEU A 139 -12.42 8.66 26.12
N GLN A 140 -13.63 8.95 25.66
CA GLN A 140 -14.72 7.99 25.57
C GLN A 140 -14.85 7.41 24.17
N TYR A 141 -15.57 6.29 24.05
CA TYR A 141 -15.97 5.77 22.77
C TYR A 141 -16.88 6.77 22.04
N ASN A 142 -16.43 7.25 20.88
CA ASN A 142 -17.22 8.10 20.03
C ASN A 142 -17.48 7.39 18.70
N HIS A 143 -18.72 6.98 18.48
CA HIS A 143 -19.11 6.23 17.28
C HIS A 143 -19.34 7.09 16.04
N SER A 144 -19.31 8.41 16.18
CA SER A 144 -19.52 9.34 15.07
C SER A 144 -18.64 10.57 15.18
N ALA A 145 -18.05 10.99 14.06
CA ALA A 145 -17.37 12.27 13.98
C ALA A 145 -18.36 13.42 14.22
N MET A 146 -17.97 14.42 15.01
CA MET A 146 -18.73 15.64 15.22
C MET A 146 -18.73 16.50 13.95
N LEU A 147 -19.66 17.47 13.88
CA LEU A 147 -19.74 18.39 12.74
C LEU A 147 -18.39 19.11 12.51
N PHE A 148 -17.75 19.59 13.56
CA PHE A 148 -16.43 20.22 13.47
C PHE A 148 -15.38 19.34 12.79
N HIS A 149 -15.33 18.03 13.11
CA HIS A 149 -14.39 17.10 12.47
C HIS A 149 -14.68 16.95 10.97
N LYS A 150 -15.95 16.90 10.60
CA LYS A 150 -16.37 16.79 9.20
C LYS A 150 -16.07 18.05 8.42
N GLU A 151 -16.29 19.24 9.00
CA GLU A 151 -15.95 20.51 8.37
C GLU A 151 -14.43 20.67 8.18
N ALA A 152 -13.63 20.25 9.16
CA ALA A 152 -12.17 20.19 9.01
C ALA A 152 -11.76 19.21 7.89
N ALA A 153 -12.42 18.05 7.80
CA ALA A 153 -12.16 17.09 6.73
C ALA A 153 -12.55 17.66 5.36
N VAL A 154 -13.65 18.40 5.23
CA VAL A 154 -14.03 19.09 3.98
C VAL A 154 -12.95 20.07 3.57
N LYS A 155 -12.43 20.89 4.50
CA LYS A 155 -11.30 21.80 4.22
C LYS A 155 -10.07 21.05 3.69
N LEU A 156 -9.73 19.92 4.31
CA LEU A 156 -8.61 19.10 3.88
C LEU A 156 -8.81 18.52 2.48
N LEU A 157 -10.00 17.98 2.22
CA LEU A 157 -10.35 17.37 0.94
C LEU A 157 -10.38 18.42 -0.18
N ASP A 158 -10.90 19.60 0.10
CA ASP A 158 -10.86 20.74 -0.83
C ASP A 158 -9.41 21.11 -1.17
N ARG A 159 -8.55 21.16 -0.15
CA ARG A 159 -7.10 21.38 -0.32
C ARG A 159 -6.40 20.25 -1.09
N ALA A 160 -6.95 19.05 -1.03
CA ALA A 160 -6.52 17.89 -1.81
C ALA A 160 -7.08 17.87 -3.24
N GLY A 161 -7.83 18.88 -3.65
CA GLY A 161 -8.44 19.00 -4.96
C GLY A 161 -9.73 18.17 -5.12
N CYS A 162 -10.32 17.70 -4.03
CA CYS A 162 -11.58 16.94 -4.01
C CYS A 162 -12.67 17.73 -3.28
N HIS A 163 -13.57 18.35 -4.02
CA HIS A 163 -14.69 19.12 -3.46
C HIS A 163 -15.77 18.19 -2.92
N THR A 164 -16.25 18.50 -1.71
CA THR A 164 -17.26 17.67 -1.04
C THR A 164 -17.97 18.49 0.05
N ASP A 165 -18.95 17.90 0.69
CA ASP A 165 -19.62 18.40 1.89
C ASP A 165 -19.50 17.40 3.07
N ALA A 166 -19.92 17.84 4.25
CA ALA A 166 -19.82 17.08 5.49
C ALA A 166 -20.60 15.75 5.48
N ASP A 167 -21.63 15.64 4.64
CA ASP A 167 -22.46 14.45 4.54
C ASP A 167 -21.85 13.34 3.68
N HIS A 168 -20.80 13.68 2.93
CA HIS A 168 -20.11 12.75 2.04
C HIS A 168 -18.74 12.29 2.57
N VAL A 169 -18.44 12.55 3.86
CA VAL A 169 -17.16 12.24 4.49
C VAL A 169 -17.30 11.15 5.54
N LEU A 170 -16.42 10.14 5.47
CA LEU A 170 -16.21 9.12 6.49
C LEU A 170 -14.76 9.16 6.96
N PHE A 171 -14.52 8.63 8.17
CA PHE A 171 -13.21 8.60 8.81
C PHE A 171 -12.71 7.16 8.96
N ALA A 172 -11.42 6.95 8.74
CA ALA A 172 -10.76 5.67 8.87
C ALA A 172 -9.44 5.81 9.66
N SER A 173 -8.96 4.72 10.23
CA SER A 173 -7.72 4.70 11.01
C SER A 173 -6.47 4.56 10.12
N GLY A 174 -6.30 5.52 9.22
CA GLY A 174 -5.22 5.61 8.25
C GLY A 174 -5.58 5.02 6.88
N GLY A 175 -4.75 5.34 5.88
CA GLY A 175 -5.00 4.99 4.47
C GLY A 175 -5.17 3.49 4.23
N GLN A 176 -4.37 2.63 4.87
CA GLN A 176 -4.50 1.18 4.75
C GLN A 176 -5.86 0.67 5.25
N ASN A 177 -6.34 1.20 6.38
CA ASN A 177 -7.66 0.88 6.93
C ASN A 177 -8.77 1.37 5.99
N ALA A 178 -8.64 2.58 5.42
CA ALA A 178 -9.57 3.11 4.43
C ALA A 178 -9.63 2.22 3.18
N THR A 179 -8.48 1.86 2.62
CA THR A 179 -8.40 0.98 1.45
C THR A 179 -9.05 -0.37 1.74
N TYR A 180 -8.72 -0.99 2.88
CA TYR A 180 -9.33 -2.26 3.27
C TYR A 180 -10.84 -2.16 3.43
N ALA A 181 -11.33 -1.09 4.07
CA ALA A 181 -12.77 -0.87 4.27
C ALA A 181 -13.52 -0.69 2.95
N VAL A 182 -12.93 0.02 1.97
CA VAL A 182 -13.51 0.17 0.63
C VAL A 182 -13.60 -1.18 -0.06
N LEU A 183 -12.53 -1.96 -0.03
CA LEU A 183 -12.52 -3.29 -0.64
C LEU A 183 -13.52 -4.23 0.03
N ALA A 184 -13.50 -4.34 1.36
CA ALA A 184 -14.39 -5.23 2.10
C ALA A 184 -15.87 -4.81 2.06
N GLY A 185 -16.14 -3.51 1.95
CA GLY A 185 -17.51 -2.99 1.94
C GLY A 185 -18.18 -2.98 0.57
N LEU A 186 -17.41 -2.90 -0.50
CA LEU A 186 -17.96 -2.67 -1.84
C LEU A 186 -17.68 -3.79 -2.85
N PHE A 187 -16.78 -4.70 -2.55
CA PHE A 187 -16.42 -5.82 -3.42
C PHE A 187 -16.62 -7.15 -2.72
N ARG A 188 -16.66 -8.23 -3.49
CA ARG A 188 -16.82 -9.61 -3.03
C ARG A 188 -15.58 -10.44 -3.37
N PRO A 189 -15.31 -11.55 -2.65
CA PRO A 189 -14.33 -12.52 -3.09
C PRO A 189 -14.58 -12.96 -4.52
N GLY A 190 -13.54 -12.94 -5.35
CA GLY A 190 -13.61 -13.22 -6.79
C GLY A 190 -13.76 -12.00 -7.68
N ASP A 191 -14.17 -10.83 -7.14
CA ASP A 191 -14.22 -9.60 -7.92
C ASP A 191 -12.84 -9.21 -8.44
N ARG A 192 -12.83 -8.47 -9.56
CA ARG A 192 -11.61 -8.09 -10.28
C ARG A 192 -11.49 -6.57 -10.31
N ILE A 193 -10.34 -6.05 -9.87
CA ILE A 193 -10.04 -4.62 -9.83
C ILE A 193 -8.85 -4.33 -10.72
N GLY A 194 -9.03 -3.44 -11.70
CA GLY A 194 -7.96 -2.94 -12.54
C GLY A 194 -7.00 -2.06 -11.75
N THR A 195 -5.70 -2.21 -12.01
CA THR A 195 -4.65 -1.40 -11.38
C THR A 195 -3.53 -1.09 -12.38
N ALA A 196 -2.65 -0.14 -12.04
CA ALA A 196 -1.37 -0.03 -12.71
C ALA A 196 -0.57 -1.36 -12.55
N PRO A 197 0.35 -1.68 -13.49
CA PRO A 197 1.19 -2.89 -13.41
C PRO A 197 2.01 -2.96 -12.12
N THR A 198 2.48 -1.81 -11.64
CA THR A 198 3.09 -1.65 -10.32
C THR A 198 2.14 -0.84 -9.44
N VAL A 199 1.87 -1.31 -8.24
CA VAL A 199 0.87 -0.70 -7.36
C VAL A 199 1.29 -0.78 -5.89
N TYR A 200 0.72 0.08 -5.08
CA TYR A 200 0.94 0.11 -3.64
C TYR A 200 0.83 -1.28 -3.00
N PRO A 201 1.87 -1.77 -2.29
CA PRO A 201 1.87 -3.12 -1.71
C PRO A 201 0.72 -3.38 -0.73
N GLY A 202 0.27 -2.34 -0.01
CA GLY A 202 -0.85 -2.44 0.91
C GLY A 202 -2.18 -2.77 0.23
N LEU A 203 -2.40 -2.32 -1.01
CA LEU A 203 -3.55 -2.73 -1.82
C LEU A 203 -3.49 -4.23 -2.13
N LYS A 204 -2.30 -4.74 -2.55
CA LYS A 204 -2.11 -6.17 -2.84
C LYS A 204 -2.42 -7.04 -1.63
N SER A 205 -1.93 -6.64 -0.45
CA SER A 205 -2.18 -7.35 0.80
C SER A 205 -3.67 -7.35 1.17
N ALA A 206 -4.35 -6.21 1.05
CA ALA A 206 -5.78 -6.09 1.34
C ALA A 206 -6.63 -6.91 0.35
N ALA A 207 -6.35 -6.83 -0.95
CA ALA A 207 -7.04 -7.58 -1.99
C ALA A 207 -6.90 -9.09 -1.77
N LYS A 208 -5.68 -9.56 -1.49
CA LYS A 208 -5.39 -10.97 -1.20
C LYS A 208 -6.19 -11.48 0.01
N LEU A 209 -6.25 -10.70 1.08
CA LEU A 209 -6.96 -11.08 2.31
C LEU A 209 -8.47 -11.22 2.10
N ILE A 210 -9.05 -10.39 1.22
CA ILE A 210 -10.48 -10.41 0.89
C ILE A 210 -10.80 -11.40 -0.23
N GLY A 211 -9.80 -11.86 -0.99
CA GLY A 211 -10.00 -12.75 -2.14
C GLY A 211 -10.33 -11.99 -3.43
N ILE A 212 -9.93 -10.73 -3.55
CA ILE A 212 -10.08 -9.91 -4.75
C ILE A 212 -8.89 -10.11 -5.68
N HIS A 213 -9.15 -10.17 -6.99
CA HIS A 213 -8.13 -10.28 -8.01
C HIS A 213 -7.73 -8.92 -8.56
N LEU A 214 -6.45 -8.56 -8.45
CA LEU A 214 -5.93 -7.36 -9.10
C LEU A 214 -5.51 -7.69 -10.54
N VAL A 215 -6.03 -6.91 -11.48
CA VAL A 215 -5.79 -7.04 -12.92
C VAL A 215 -4.86 -5.92 -13.37
N PRO A 216 -3.61 -6.21 -13.77
CA PRO A 216 -2.72 -5.18 -14.26
C PRO A 216 -3.19 -4.68 -15.63
N ILE A 217 -3.48 -3.39 -15.72
CA ILE A 217 -3.88 -2.73 -16.97
C ILE A 217 -2.63 -2.15 -17.63
N ARG A 218 -2.46 -2.45 -18.91
CA ARG A 218 -1.34 -1.92 -19.69
C ARG A 218 -1.37 -0.38 -19.67
N GLN A 219 -0.20 0.20 -19.47
CA GLN A 219 0.03 1.64 -19.50
C GLN A 219 0.96 2.00 -20.67
N GLU A 220 0.82 3.21 -21.17
CA GLU A 220 1.73 3.85 -22.11
C GLU A 220 2.29 5.11 -21.43
N ASN A 221 3.61 5.21 -21.34
CA ASN A 221 4.30 6.30 -20.63
C ASN A 221 3.81 6.47 -19.16
N ASN A 222 3.57 5.37 -18.46
CA ASN A 222 3.00 5.32 -17.10
C ASN A 222 1.56 5.83 -16.99
N GLU A 223 0.82 5.96 -18.08
CA GLU A 223 -0.56 6.40 -18.10
C GLU A 223 -1.50 5.33 -18.63
N PHE A 224 -2.71 5.30 -18.08
CA PHE A 224 -3.78 4.46 -18.61
C PHE A 224 -4.27 5.00 -19.96
N THR A 225 -4.59 4.09 -20.87
CA THR A 225 -5.29 4.42 -22.11
C THR A 225 -6.75 3.99 -22.04
N ALA A 226 -7.61 4.64 -22.82
CA ALA A 226 -9.03 4.30 -22.84
C ALA A 226 -9.24 2.86 -23.32
N GLU A 227 -8.50 2.46 -24.34
CA GLU A 227 -8.55 1.13 -24.95
C GLU A 227 -8.16 0.04 -23.94
N ALA A 228 -7.12 0.29 -23.13
CA ALA A 228 -6.65 -0.67 -22.12
C ALA A 228 -7.67 -0.85 -20.99
N ILE A 229 -8.32 0.23 -20.52
CA ILE A 229 -9.37 0.15 -19.51
C ILE A 229 -10.62 -0.55 -20.08
N GLN A 230 -11.05 -0.21 -21.31
CA GLN A 230 -12.18 -0.86 -21.95
C GLN A 230 -11.91 -2.36 -22.20
N TYR A 231 -10.70 -2.71 -22.63
CA TYR A 231 -10.29 -4.10 -22.78
C TYR A 231 -10.39 -4.86 -21.44
N ALA A 232 -9.86 -4.30 -20.37
CA ALA A 232 -9.93 -4.89 -19.04
C ALA A 232 -11.37 -5.04 -18.55
N TYR A 233 -12.24 -4.08 -18.84
CA TYR A 233 -13.66 -4.15 -18.50
C TYR A 233 -14.38 -5.27 -19.25
N HIS A 234 -14.25 -5.31 -20.59
CA HIS A 234 -15.00 -6.27 -21.43
C HIS A 234 -14.41 -7.68 -21.40
N ASN A 235 -13.09 -7.83 -21.34
CA ASN A 235 -12.42 -9.14 -21.50
C ASN A 235 -11.93 -9.71 -20.17
N GLU A 236 -11.51 -8.87 -19.23
CA GLU A 236 -11.03 -9.31 -17.93
C GLU A 236 -12.12 -9.20 -16.84
N GLY A 237 -13.24 -8.53 -17.13
CA GLY A 237 -14.37 -8.41 -16.22
C GLY A 237 -14.05 -7.62 -14.95
N ILE A 238 -13.28 -6.55 -15.04
CA ILE A 238 -13.05 -5.68 -13.89
C ILE A 238 -14.34 -4.95 -13.50
N THR A 239 -14.59 -4.89 -12.20
CA THR A 239 -15.75 -4.17 -11.61
C THR A 239 -15.33 -2.88 -10.91
N GLY A 240 -14.03 -2.66 -10.75
CA GLY A 240 -13.44 -1.46 -10.18
C GLY A 240 -12.08 -1.12 -10.77
N LEU A 241 -11.66 0.12 -10.58
CA LEU A 241 -10.36 0.63 -10.98
C LEU A 241 -9.71 1.35 -9.79
N TYR A 242 -8.50 0.93 -9.39
CA TYR A 242 -7.71 1.62 -8.38
C TYR A 242 -6.62 2.46 -9.04
N VAL A 243 -6.57 3.72 -8.69
CA VAL A 243 -5.60 4.69 -9.22
C VAL A 243 -4.99 5.54 -8.10
N MET A 244 -3.71 5.88 -8.25
CA MET A 244 -3.00 6.89 -7.44
C MET A 244 -2.59 8.02 -8.37
N PRO A 245 -3.43 9.06 -8.54
CA PRO A 245 -3.17 10.09 -9.56
C PRO A 245 -1.99 11.01 -9.24
N ASP A 246 -1.63 11.15 -7.96
CA ASP A 246 -0.56 12.03 -7.52
C ASP A 246 0.56 11.21 -6.88
N TYR A 247 1.79 11.34 -7.42
CA TYR A 247 2.98 10.62 -6.95
C TYR A 247 2.70 9.13 -6.71
N GLN A 248 2.31 8.45 -7.79
CA GLN A 248 1.99 7.03 -7.81
C GLN A 248 3.09 6.20 -7.12
N ASN A 249 2.73 5.29 -6.26
CA ASN A 249 3.66 4.38 -5.61
C ASN A 249 3.76 3.06 -6.41
N PRO A 250 4.94 2.71 -6.99
CA PRO A 250 6.27 3.26 -6.68
C PRO A 250 6.85 4.25 -7.71
N THR A 251 6.20 4.52 -8.82
CA THR A 251 6.79 5.22 -9.97
C THR A 251 6.97 6.73 -9.77
N THR A 252 6.35 7.31 -8.73
CA THR A 252 6.26 8.76 -8.46
C THR A 252 5.60 9.58 -9.59
N HIS A 253 5.08 8.92 -10.62
CA HIS A 253 4.38 9.57 -11.71
C HIS A 253 3.12 10.31 -11.21
N SER A 254 2.85 11.49 -11.75
CA SER A 254 1.61 12.24 -11.52
C SER A 254 0.79 12.30 -12.80
N MET A 255 -0.43 11.77 -12.70
CA MET A 255 -1.37 11.65 -13.82
C MET A 255 -1.82 13.00 -14.32
N PRO A 256 -1.70 13.31 -15.62
CA PRO A 256 -2.16 14.57 -16.20
C PRO A 256 -3.69 14.66 -16.21
N LEU A 257 -4.20 15.89 -16.28
CA LEU A 257 -5.64 16.16 -16.26
C LEU A 257 -6.40 15.47 -17.42
N SER A 258 -5.79 15.30 -18.57
CA SER A 258 -6.36 14.57 -19.71
C SER A 258 -6.69 13.13 -19.36
N CYS A 259 -5.76 12.42 -18.70
CA CYS A 259 -5.95 11.05 -18.27
C CYS A 259 -7.02 10.96 -17.16
N ARG A 260 -7.02 11.88 -16.17
CA ARG A 260 -8.09 11.95 -15.14
C ARG A 260 -9.47 12.15 -15.76
N LYS A 261 -9.61 13.04 -16.74
CA LYS A 261 -10.87 13.27 -17.48
C LYS A 261 -11.30 12.03 -18.26
N MET A 262 -10.36 11.34 -18.90
CA MET A 262 -10.64 10.10 -19.63
C MET A 262 -11.15 9.01 -18.67
N ILE A 263 -10.50 8.78 -17.53
CA ILE A 263 -10.94 7.82 -16.51
C ILE A 263 -12.32 8.19 -15.98
N ALA A 264 -12.55 9.46 -15.63
CA ALA A 264 -13.84 9.93 -15.15
C ALA A 264 -14.99 9.70 -16.17
N ARG A 265 -14.73 9.89 -17.46
CA ARG A 265 -15.67 9.59 -18.51
C ARG A 265 -15.98 8.09 -18.56
N LEU A 266 -14.94 7.25 -18.63
CA LEU A 266 -15.13 5.79 -18.68
C LEU A 266 -15.81 5.25 -17.41
N ALA A 267 -15.52 5.82 -16.24
CA ALA A 267 -16.20 5.46 -15.01
C ALA A 267 -17.72 5.65 -15.09
N ARG A 268 -18.16 6.77 -15.69
CA ARG A 268 -19.59 7.03 -15.92
C ARG A 268 -20.18 6.14 -17.01
N ASP A 269 -19.46 6.02 -18.14
CA ASP A 269 -19.97 5.30 -19.33
C ASP A 269 -20.13 3.79 -19.07
N LEU A 270 -19.24 3.22 -18.23
CA LEU A 270 -19.19 1.79 -17.91
C LEU A 270 -19.77 1.46 -16.51
N ASP A 271 -20.23 2.47 -15.76
CA ASP A 271 -20.59 2.38 -14.33
C ASP A 271 -19.48 1.68 -13.50
N LEU A 272 -18.22 1.99 -13.81
CA LEU A 272 -17.05 1.40 -13.19
C LEU A 272 -16.69 2.14 -11.90
N LEU A 273 -16.61 1.44 -10.77
CA LEU A 273 -16.23 2.04 -9.49
C LEU A 273 -14.73 2.40 -9.47
N VAL A 274 -14.43 3.67 -9.28
CA VAL A 274 -13.04 4.17 -9.16
C VAL A 274 -12.69 4.36 -7.68
N ILE A 275 -11.56 3.79 -7.26
CA ILE A 275 -10.90 4.06 -5.98
C ILE A 275 -9.73 4.99 -6.28
N GLU A 276 -9.91 6.26 -5.98
CA GLU A 276 -8.90 7.30 -6.16
C GLU A 276 -8.10 7.48 -4.87
N ASP A 277 -6.89 6.93 -4.85
CA ASP A 277 -5.99 7.04 -3.71
C ASP A 277 -5.18 8.34 -3.79
N GLY A 278 -5.69 9.38 -3.15
CA GLY A 278 -5.10 10.70 -3.04
C GLY A 278 -4.19 10.89 -1.82
N ILE A 279 -3.66 9.81 -1.23
CA ILE A 279 -2.84 9.90 0.00
C ILE A 279 -1.62 10.83 -0.18
N ASN A 280 -1.07 10.90 -1.38
CA ASN A 280 0.08 11.72 -1.71
C ASN A 280 -0.28 13.12 -2.29
N CYS A 281 -1.55 13.42 -2.57
CA CYS A 281 -1.96 14.65 -3.27
C CYS A 281 -1.52 15.95 -2.58
N LEU A 282 -1.52 16.00 -1.24
CA LEU A 282 -1.08 17.18 -0.48
C LEU A 282 0.42 17.46 -0.56
N LEU A 283 1.22 16.52 -1.08
CA LEU A 283 2.66 16.73 -1.34
C LEU A 283 2.88 17.56 -2.61
N SER A 284 1.90 17.61 -3.51
CA SER A 284 1.97 18.46 -4.70
C SER A 284 1.90 19.95 -4.35
N PRO A 285 2.75 20.80 -4.93
CA PRO A 285 2.62 22.25 -4.84
C PRO A 285 1.38 22.77 -5.60
N HIS A 286 0.88 21.98 -6.55
CA HIS A 286 -0.29 22.33 -7.35
C HIS A 286 -1.49 21.48 -6.93
N ILE A 287 -2.66 22.14 -6.83
CA ILE A 287 -3.91 21.43 -6.60
C ILE A 287 -4.37 20.87 -7.95
N HIS A 288 -4.41 19.53 -8.03
CA HIS A 288 -4.94 18.86 -9.21
C HIS A 288 -6.42 18.52 -9.00
N GLN A 289 -7.22 18.70 -10.05
CA GLN A 289 -8.63 18.30 -10.00
C GLN A 289 -8.74 16.77 -9.86
N SER A 290 -9.46 16.29 -8.84
CA SER A 290 -9.69 14.86 -8.63
C SER A 290 -10.64 14.26 -9.65
N ILE A 291 -10.52 12.95 -9.87
CA ILE A 291 -11.49 12.17 -10.65
C ILE A 291 -12.86 12.21 -9.95
N ALA A 292 -12.86 12.23 -8.61
CA ALA A 292 -14.06 12.30 -7.80
C ALA A 292 -14.93 13.56 -8.04
N ASN A 293 -14.33 14.68 -8.50
CA ASN A 293 -15.09 15.86 -8.90
C ASN A 293 -15.79 15.68 -10.24
N MET A 294 -15.18 14.89 -11.13
CA MET A 294 -15.67 14.68 -12.51
C MET A 294 -16.62 13.50 -12.64
N ALA A 295 -16.48 12.49 -11.79
CA ALA A 295 -17.37 11.33 -11.71
C ALA A 295 -17.76 11.05 -10.24
N PRO A 296 -18.52 11.96 -9.58
CA PRO A 296 -18.76 11.91 -8.15
C PRO A 296 -19.53 10.67 -7.69
N GLU A 297 -20.38 10.10 -8.54
CA GLU A 297 -21.20 8.92 -8.22
C GLU A 297 -20.46 7.59 -8.43
N GLN A 298 -19.35 7.61 -9.16
CA GLN A 298 -18.54 6.41 -9.44
C GLN A 298 -17.21 6.42 -8.67
N THR A 299 -16.88 7.49 -7.93
CA THR A 299 -15.53 7.61 -7.34
C THR A 299 -15.55 7.70 -5.83
N ILE A 300 -14.75 6.85 -5.19
CA ILE A 300 -14.36 6.93 -3.78
C ILE A 300 -12.97 7.60 -3.74
N PHE A 301 -12.85 8.71 -3.03
CA PHE A 301 -11.58 9.41 -2.86
C PHE A 301 -11.03 9.20 -1.45
N LEU A 302 -9.74 8.89 -1.35
CA LEU A 302 -9.03 8.65 -0.09
C LEU A 302 -7.98 9.74 0.12
N ALA A 303 -7.93 10.32 1.32
CA ALA A 303 -6.88 11.25 1.74
C ALA A 303 -6.36 10.91 3.14
N SER A 304 -5.14 11.34 3.46
CA SER A 304 -4.53 11.11 4.78
C SER A 304 -3.46 12.15 5.10
N LEU A 305 -3.25 12.40 6.39
CA LEU A 305 -2.18 13.28 6.88
C LEU A 305 -0.85 12.54 7.16
N SER A 306 -0.84 11.22 7.05
CA SER A 306 0.32 10.38 7.46
C SER A 306 1.59 10.67 6.66
N LYS A 307 1.48 11.11 5.41
CA LYS A 307 2.62 11.38 4.53
C LYS A 307 3.04 12.85 4.53
N THR A 308 2.14 13.72 4.95
CA THR A 308 2.33 15.17 4.90
C THR A 308 2.68 15.79 6.25
N LEU A 309 2.08 15.32 7.35
CA LEU A 309 2.29 15.87 8.67
C LEU A 309 2.80 14.85 9.68
N ILE A 310 1.93 13.95 10.15
CA ILE A 310 2.22 13.09 11.30
C ILE A 310 1.73 11.67 11.01
N PRO A 311 2.63 10.71 10.80
CA PRO A 311 2.26 9.31 10.59
C PRO A 311 1.47 8.70 11.75
N ALA A 312 1.78 9.12 12.98
CA ALA A 312 1.17 8.60 14.22
C ALA A 312 -0.29 9.00 14.41
N LEU A 313 -0.80 10.03 13.72
CA LEU A 313 -2.23 10.37 13.76
C LEU A 313 -3.13 9.23 13.30
N ARG A 314 -2.62 8.37 12.41
CA ARG A 314 -3.37 7.24 11.89
C ARG A 314 -4.80 7.61 11.51
N LEU A 315 -4.95 8.69 10.74
CA LEU A 315 -6.25 9.18 10.31
C LEU A 315 -6.29 9.30 8.79
N ALA A 316 -7.39 8.84 8.22
CA ALA A 316 -7.71 8.99 6.80
C ALA A 316 -9.16 9.45 6.63
N TYR A 317 -9.41 10.08 5.52
CA TYR A 317 -10.68 10.67 5.12
C TYR A 317 -11.14 9.98 3.84
N ILE A 318 -12.40 9.56 3.81
CA ILE A 318 -13.02 8.89 2.67
C ILE A 318 -14.16 9.78 2.20
N LYS A 319 -14.03 10.35 0.98
CA LYS A 319 -15.18 10.93 0.28
C LYS A 319 -15.86 9.82 -0.52
N ALA A 320 -17.16 9.67 -0.34
CA ALA A 320 -17.90 8.64 -1.04
C ALA A 320 -19.31 9.12 -1.43
N PRO A 321 -19.90 8.58 -2.51
CA PRO A 321 -21.32 8.74 -2.83
C PRO A 321 -22.22 8.16 -1.73
N LYS A 322 -23.37 8.79 -1.44
CA LYS A 322 -24.30 8.34 -0.39
C LYS A 322 -24.75 6.88 -0.55
N LYS A 323 -24.87 6.40 -1.77
CA LYS A 323 -25.26 5.00 -2.06
C LYS A 323 -24.32 3.97 -1.42
N TYR A 324 -23.03 4.32 -1.18
CA TYR A 324 -22.04 3.43 -0.58
C TYR A 324 -21.86 3.60 0.92
N PHE A 325 -22.43 4.64 1.54
CA PHE A 325 -22.20 4.98 2.94
C PHE A 325 -22.53 3.87 3.92
N LYS A 326 -23.67 3.21 3.74
CA LYS A 326 -24.09 2.11 4.62
C LYS A 326 -23.04 0.99 4.63
N ASN A 327 -22.59 0.58 3.47
CA ASN A 327 -21.63 -0.52 3.32
C ASN A 327 -20.26 -0.14 3.87
N LEU A 328 -19.77 1.05 3.52
CA LEU A 328 -18.48 1.56 4.01
C LEU A 328 -18.48 1.73 5.52
N ARG A 329 -19.53 2.30 6.09
CA ARG A 329 -19.66 2.48 7.54
C ARG A 329 -19.69 1.14 8.27
N ASN A 330 -20.38 0.15 7.74
CA ASN A 330 -20.42 -1.19 8.31
C ASN A 330 -19.03 -1.87 8.25
N ALA A 331 -18.33 -1.74 7.12
CA ALA A 331 -16.98 -2.27 6.97
C ALA A 331 -15.99 -1.58 7.94
N LEU A 332 -16.01 -0.26 8.02
CA LEU A 332 -15.19 0.50 8.96
C LEU A 332 -15.45 0.08 10.41
N TYR A 333 -16.73 -0.02 10.79
CA TYR A 333 -17.12 -0.44 12.13
C TYR A 333 -16.65 -1.86 12.47
N ALA A 334 -16.77 -2.78 11.52
CA ALA A 334 -16.36 -4.18 11.71
C ALA A 334 -14.84 -4.34 11.85
N ILE A 335 -14.06 -3.49 11.17
CA ILE A 335 -12.59 -3.54 11.22
C ILE A 335 -12.08 -2.83 12.48
N GLN A 336 -12.66 -1.68 12.79
CA GLN A 336 -12.26 -0.85 13.93
C GLN A 336 -13.40 0.09 14.29
N LEU A 337 -14.10 -0.16 15.36
CA LEU A 337 -15.29 0.57 15.83
C LEU A 337 -15.34 2.05 15.42
N SER A 338 -14.27 2.81 15.72
CA SER A 338 -14.08 4.20 15.30
C SER A 338 -12.60 4.58 15.38
N PRO A 339 -12.13 5.58 14.64
CA PRO A 339 -10.86 6.23 14.92
C PRO A 339 -10.86 6.87 16.31
N SER A 340 -9.68 7.08 16.90
CA SER A 340 -9.55 7.76 18.20
C SER A 340 -10.12 9.18 18.14
N ALA A 341 -11.06 9.51 19.03
CA ALA A 341 -11.65 10.84 19.13
C ALA A 341 -10.59 11.91 19.43
N LEU A 342 -9.62 11.59 20.29
CA LEU A 342 -8.50 12.47 20.62
C LEU A 342 -7.66 12.82 19.39
N LEU A 343 -7.34 11.82 18.56
CA LEU A 343 -6.54 12.04 17.35
C LEU A 343 -7.34 12.72 16.25
N MET A 344 -8.65 12.47 16.14
CA MET A 344 -9.54 13.21 15.23
C MET A 344 -9.62 14.68 15.61
N GLU A 345 -9.78 14.99 16.89
CA GLU A 345 -9.84 16.36 17.41
C GLU A 345 -8.52 17.10 17.13
N LEU A 346 -7.38 16.48 17.49
CA LEU A 346 -6.05 17.05 17.23
C LEU A 346 -5.82 17.32 15.75
N ALA A 347 -6.11 16.35 14.88
CA ALA A 347 -5.97 16.51 13.44
C ALA A 347 -6.87 17.60 12.89
N SER A 348 -8.12 17.69 13.36
CA SER A 348 -9.08 18.72 12.93
C SER A 348 -8.61 20.11 13.33
N ARG A 349 -8.12 20.29 14.55
CA ARG A 349 -7.53 21.57 14.99
C ARG A 349 -6.29 21.96 14.20
N MET A 350 -5.45 20.99 13.84
CA MET A 350 -4.30 21.24 12.97
C MET A 350 -4.74 21.72 11.58
N ILE A 351 -5.73 21.05 10.97
CA ILE A 351 -6.23 21.39 9.63
C ILE A 351 -6.83 22.81 9.58
N VAL A 352 -7.58 23.19 10.60
CA VAL A 352 -8.22 24.52 10.64
C VAL A 352 -7.29 25.64 11.13
N SER A 353 -6.09 25.30 11.63
CA SER A 353 -5.13 26.29 12.13
C SER A 353 -4.55 27.12 10.98
N GLU A 354 -4.20 28.38 11.27
CA GLU A 354 -3.50 29.26 10.34
C GLU A 354 -2.12 28.74 9.95
N LYS A 355 -1.54 27.86 10.76
CA LYS A 355 -0.21 27.27 10.52
C LYS A 355 -0.23 26.11 9.51
N PHE A 356 -1.40 25.57 9.17
CA PHE A 356 -1.52 24.34 8.36
C PHE A 356 -0.80 24.45 7.02
N GLU A 357 -1.00 25.54 6.28
CA GLU A 357 -0.34 25.74 4.98
C GLU A 357 1.19 25.84 5.12
N GLY A 358 1.67 26.51 6.17
CA GLY A 358 3.11 26.57 6.46
C GLY A 358 3.73 25.20 6.78
N LEU A 359 2.95 24.31 7.42
CA LEU A 359 3.38 22.93 7.67
C LEU A 359 3.50 22.12 6.37
N LEU A 360 2.52 22.24 5.47
CA LEU A 360 2.57 21.59 4.16
C LEU A 360 3.72 22.11 3.32
N GLU A 361 3.96 23.41 3.33
CA GLU A 361 5.04 24.00 2.55
C GLU A 361 6.42 23.59 3.07
N ARG A 362 6.65 23.58 4.38
CA ARG A 362 7.88 23.02 4.98
C ARG A 362 8.13 21.59 4.53
N ARG A 363 7.07 20.78 4.46
CA ARG A 363 7.17 19.39 3.99
C ARG A 363 7.59 19.30 2.52
N ARG A 364 7.00 20.13 1.65
CA ARG A 364 7.34 20.18 0.21
C ARG A 364 8.78 20.61 0.00
N GLN A 365 9.23 21.62 0.76
CA GLN A 365 10.63 22.09 0.70
C GLN A 365 11.61 21.00 1.12
N GLY A 366 11.34 20.27 2.20
CA GLY A 366 12.16 19.12 2.62
C GLY A 366 12.24 18.05 1.54
N LEU A 367 11.13 17.70 0.89
CA LEU A 367 11.13 16.76 -0.24
C LEU A 367 11.95 17.28 -1.42
N LYS A 368 11.83 18.57 -1.76
CA LYS A 368 12.62 19.18 -2.84
C LYS A 368 14.13 19.08 -2.58
N ILE A 369 14.56 19.35 -1.34
CA ILE A 369 15.97 19.22 -0.95
C ILE A 369 16.43 17.75 -1.10
N ARG A 370 15.66 16.79 -0.60
CA ARG A 370 16.01 15.37 -0.72
C ARG A 370 16.07 14.90 -2.17
N ASN A 371 15.10 15.28 -3.00
CA ASN A 371 15.12 14.96 -4.42
C ASN A 371 16.39 15.51 -5.09
N GLY A 372 16.78 16.76 -4.80
CA GLY A 372 18.03 17.31 -5.32
C GLY A 372 19.27 16.50 -4.93
N ILE A 373 19.32 15.99 -3.69
CA ILE A 373 20.42 15.12 -3.25
C ILE A 373 20.40 13.78 -4.01
N VAL A 374 19.23 13.19 -4.19
CA VAL A 374 19.09 11.93 -4.94
C VAL A 374 19.49 12.12 -6.40
N ASP A 375 19.02 13.19 -7.04
CA ASP A 375 19.35 13.51 -8.43
C ASP A 375 20.86 13.72 -8.62
N GLU A 376 21.52 14.34 -7.66
CA GLU A 376 22.98 14.54 -7.68
C GLU A 376 23.74 13.21 -7.54
N ILE A 377 23.33 12.36 -6.56
CA ILE A 377 23.99 11.08 -6.28
C ILE A 377 23.78 10.08 -7.40
N LEU A 378 22.55 10.02 -7.95
CA LEU A 378 22.19 9.06 -9.00
C LEU A 378 22.47 9.57 -10.41
N LYS A 379 23.05 10.76 -10.55
CA LYS A 379 23.43 11.31 -11.84
C LYS A 379 24.40 10.38 -12.56
N GLY A 380 23.94 9.78 -13.68
CA GLY A 380 24.73 8.83 -14.48
C GLY A 380 24.42 7.34 -14.20
N TYR A 381 23.44 7.08 -13.38
CA TYR A 381 22.81 5.76 -13.26
C TYR A 381 21.44 5.84 -13.96
N ASP A 382 21.29 5.14 -15.08
CA ASP A 382 20.02 5.02 -15.83
C ASP A 382 19.17 3.87 -15.28
#